data_a7bec9f56ccfc5e50e57eec82fcf1d64
#
_entry.id   a7bec9f56ccfc5e50e57eec82fcf1d64
#
_cell.length_a   1.000
_cell.length_b   1.000
_cell.length_c   1.000
_cell.angle_alpha   90.00
_cell.angle_beta   90.00
_cell.angle_gamma   90.00
#
_symmetry.space_group_name_H-M   'P 1'
#
loop_
_entity.id
_entity.type
_entity.pdbx_description
1 polymer ?
#
loop_
_entity_poly.entity_id
_entity_poly.type
_entity_poly.pdbx_seq_one_letter_code
_entity_poly.pdbx_strand_id
1 'polypeptide(L)'
;LTYSISTQPQNGTVTASGSAGTYTPNENFNGTDTFAYIASDGGLSSAVGLVTVTVTAVDDDPNTMNVSVVIDEDTSVILNLKADEVDGDNIAFNIQNDPTNGSVTISGEKATYTPNENYFGSDSFTFEAVDASAKKILNTATATITINPINDAPVVDHTSVQGWNNANLTLTLAASDVEGDNVSFEIVDNPTNISASIDGSTLTINKSSSFWGAD
;
A
#
# COMPACT_ATOMS: atom_id res chain seq x y z
N LEU A 1 16.70 61.48 0.13
CA LEU A 1 15.64 60.75 -0.57
C LEU A 1 15.19 59.55 0.28
N THR A 2 13.88 59.40 0.38
CA THR A 2 13.22 58.20 0.98
C THR A 2 12.52 57.42 -0.12
N TYR A 3 12.51 56.09 -0.01
CA TYR A 3 11.86 55.21 -0.96
C TYR A 3 10.75 54.45 -0.28
N SER A 4 9.62 54.29 -0.96
CA SER A 4 8.48 53.53 -0.47
C SER A 4 7.86 52.67 -1.59
N ILE A 5 7.36 51.50 -1.23
CA ILE A 5 6.65 50.63 -2.16
C ILE A 5 5.24 51.16 -2.35
N SER A 6 4.89 51.52 -3.56
CA SER A 6 3.55 52.03 -3.91
C SER A 6 2.60 50.91 -4.31
N THR A 7 3.11 49.82 -4.86
CA THR A 7 2.36 48.60 -5.23
C THR A 7 3.16 47.39 -4.92
N GLN A 8 2.60 46.48 -4.14
CA GLN A 8 3.21 45.16 -3.85
C GLN A 8 3.12 44.22 -5.07
N PRO A 9 4.06 43.30 -5.24
CA PRO A 9 3.95 42.28 -6.26
C PRO A 9 2.81 41.29 -5.97
N GLN A 10 2.37 40.53 -6.99
CA GLN A 10 1.28 39.57 -6.85
C GLN A 10 1.77 38.21 -6.28
N ASN A 11 2.99 37.81 -6.62
CA ASN A 11 3.51 36.50 -6.33
C ASN A 11 4.69 36.52 -5.35
N GLY A 12 4.72 37.53 -4.48
CA GLY A 12 5.75 37.68 -3.48
C GLY A 12 5.49 38.90 -2.58
N THR A 13 6.50 39.26 -1.81
CA THR A 13 6.50 40.43 -0.95
C THR A 13 7.72 41.28 -1.20
N VAL A 14 7.60 42.60 -1.11
CA VAL A 14 8.74 43.52 -1.14
C VAL A 14 8.77 44.35 0.13
N THR A 15 9.94 44.36 0.77
CA THR A 15 10.24 45.27 1.90
C THR A 15 11.30 46.27 1.48
N ALA A 16 11.15 47.53 1.84
CA ALA A 16 12.11 48.61 1.57
C ALA A 16 12.82 49.00 2.85
N SER A 17 14.16 49.17 2.79
CA SER A 17 14.99 49.67 3.88
C SER A 17 16.01 50.65 3.29
N GLY A 18 15.82 51.92 3.55
CA GLY A 18 16.64 52.98 2.91
C GLY A 18 16.46 53.00 1.40
N SER A 19 17.52 52.82 0.63
CA SER A 19 17.51 52.74 -0.83
C SER A 19 17.50 51.26 -1.34
N ALA A 20 17.40 50.29 -0.48
CA ALA A 20 17.40 48.88 -0.84
C ALA A 20 15.97 48.30 -0.74
N GLY A 21 15.58 47.51 -1.72
CA GLY A 21 14.37 46.70 -1.70
C GLY A 21 14.72 45.22 -1.71
N THR A 22 14.08 44.45 -0.84
CA THR A 22 14.23 42.98 -0.82
C THR A 22 12.92 42.38 -1.31
N TYR A 23 12.98 41.62 -2.39
CA TYR A 23 11.88 40.83 -2.91
C TYR A 23 12.02 39.39 -2.39
N THR A 24 10.90 38.83 -1.89
CA THR A 24 10.80 37.44 -1.50
C THR A 24 9.64 36.83 -2.26
N PRO A 25 9.87 35.86 -3.17
CA PRO A 25 8.80 35.18 -3.88
C PRO A 25 7.94 34.33 -2.92
N ASN A 26 6.72 34.06 -3.32
CA ASN A 26 5.91 33.00 -2.70
C ASN A 26 6.57 31.65 -2.97
N GLU A 27 6.28 30.67 -2.10
CA GLU A 27 6.74 29.30 -2.25
C GLU A 27 6.36 28.75 -3.64
N ASN A 28 7.28 28.07 -4.30
CA ASN A 28 7.15 27.45 -5.63
C ASN A 28 6.74 28.43 -6.76
N PHE A 29 6.85 29.74 -6.55
CA PHE A 29 6.60 30.69 -7.61
C PHE A 29 7.82 30.79 -8.53
N ASN A 30 7.59 30.62 -9.82
CA ASN A 30 8.51 30.95 -10.89
C ASN A 30 7.80 31.81 -11.94
N GLY A 31 8.58 32.58 -12.73
CA GLY A 31 8.04 33.48 -13.73
C GLY A 31 8.37 34.95 -13.47
N THR A 32 7.54 35.84 -14.00
CA THR A 32 7.78 37.28 -13.90
C THR A 32 6.78 37.93 -12.95
N ASP A 33 7.29 38.71 -12.00
CA ASP A 33 6.51 39.52 -11.08
C ASP A 33 6.91 40.99 -11.18
N THR A 34 6.05 41.90 -10.76
CA THR A 34 6.29 43.32 -10.84
C THR A 34 5.82 44.05 -9.58
N PHE A 35 6.57 45.03 -9.17
CA PHE A 35 6.17 45.95 -8.10
C PHE A 35 6.50 47.40 -8.46
N ALA A 36 5.87 48.32 -7.79
CA ALA A 36 6.11 49.73 -8.04
C ALA A 36 6.58 50.47 -6.78
N TYR A 37 7.43 51.48 -6.98
CA TYR A 37 7.96 52.33 -5.92
C TYR A 37 7.90 53.81 -6.28
N ILE A 38 7.99 54.63 -5.27
CA ILE A 38 8.17 56.09 -5.39
C ILE A 38 9.35 56.52 -4.52
N ALA A 39 10.03 57.62 -4.93
CA ALA A 39 11.02 58.30 -4.14
C ALA A 39 10.50 59.68 -3.71
N SER A 40 10.91 60.19 -2.53
CA SER A 40 10.58 61.51 -2.01
C SER A 40 11.80 62.20 -1.44
N ASP A 41 11.88 63.53 -1.64
CA ASP A 41 12.88 64.42 -1.03
C ASP A 41 12.39 65.07 0.27
N GLY A 42 11.21 64.73 0.73
CA GLY A 42 10.53 65.27 1.91
C GLY A 42 9.53 66.40 1.56
N GLY A 43 9.53 66.88 0.35
CA GLY A 43 8.60 67.92 -0.13
C GLY A 43 7.76 67.41 -1.30
N LEU A 44 8.36 66.71 -2.25
CA LEU A 44 7.75 66.21 -3.46
C LEU A 44 8.04 64.71 -3.64
N SER A 45 7.15 64.00 -4.35
CA SER A 45 7.32 62.64 -4.75
C SER A 45 7.61 62.51 -6.23
N SER A 46 8.36 61.49 -6.59
CA SER A 46 8.67 61.14 -7.99
C SER A 46 7.44 60.55 -8.70
N ALA A 47 7.54 60.45 -10.04
CA ALA A 47 6.72 59.51 -10.77
C ALA A 47 6.95 58.08 -10.26
N VAL A 48 5.97 57.18 -10.50
CA VAL A 48 6.04 55.76 -10.14
C VAL A 48 7.15 55.08 -10.96
N GLY A 49 8.06 54.43 -10.27
CA GLY A 49 9.06 53.53 -10.88
C GLY A 49 8.54 52.06 -10.82
N LEU A 50 8.67 51.35 -11.93
CA LEU A 50 8.32 49.95 -12.03
C LEU A 50 9.56 49.08 -11.96
N VAL A 51 9.53 48.01 -11.17
CA VAL A 51 10.55 46.97 -11.12
C VAL A 51 9.95 45.65 -11.58
N THR A 52 10.65 45.01 -12.50
CA THR A 52 10.30 43.68 -12.98
C THR A 52 11.33 42.69 -12.38
N VAL A 53 10.84 41.64 -11.77
CA VAL A 53 11.64 40.57 -11.19
C VAL A 53 11.36 39.27 -11.96
N THR A 54 12.40 38.59 -12.42
CA THR A 54 12.27 37.26 -13.01
C THR A 54 12.78 36.25 -11.99
N VAL A 55 11.89 35.34 -11.58
CA VAL A 55 12.20 34.20 -10.70
C VAL A 55 12.35 32.99 -11.60
N THR A 56 13.53 32.38 -11.57
CA THR A 56 13.81 31.15 -12.33
C THR A 56 13.24 29.96 -11.59
N ALA A 57 12.65 29.01 -12.33
CA ALA A 57 12.21 27.74 -11.76
C ALA A 57 13.41 26.99 -11.14
N VAL A 58 13.16 26.37 -10.03
CA VAL A 58 14.02 25.38 -9.38
C VAL A 58 13.23 24.11 -9.38
N ASP A 59 13.85 23.00 -9.74
CA ASP A 59 13.27 21.70 -9.82
C ASP A 59 13.13 21.11 -8.40
N ASP A 60 11.93 20.79 -7.99
CA ASP A 60 11.58 20.25 -6.69
C ASP A 60 11.31 18.73 -6.81
N ASP A 61 11.77 17.93 -5.86
CA ASP A 61 11.51 16.48 -5.84
C ASP A 61 10.03 16.21 -5.51
N PRO A 62 9.36 15.21 -6.17
CA PRO A 62 7.98 14.88 -5.88
C PRO A 62 7.81 14.35 -4.44
N ASN A 63 6.75 14.79 -3.78
CA ASN A 63 6.40 14.38 -2.41
C ASN A 63 5.47 13.16 -2.43
N THR A 64 6.04 11.96 -2.21
CA THR A 64 5.32 10.68 -2.22
C THR A 64 4.41 10.54 -0.98
N MET A 65 3.18 10.07 -1.16
CA MET A 65 2.18 9.95 -0.11
C MET A 65 1.86 8.51 0.26
N ASN A 66 1.66 8.24 1.55
CA ASN A 66 1.21 6.94 2.04
C ASN A 66 -0.18 6.59 1.48
N VAL A 67 -0.38 5.30 1.23
CA VAL A 67 -1.68 4.75 0.82
C VAL A 67 -2.03 3.56 1.70
N SER A 68 -3.33 3.27 1.85
CA SER A 68 -3.79 2.11 2.60
C SER A 68 -5.03 1.50 1.96
N VAL A 69 -5.19 0.18 2.13
CA VAL A 69 -6.34 -0.58 1.64
C VAL A 69 -6.66 -1.74 2.56
N VAL A 70 -7.92 -2.16 2.56
CA VAL A 70 -8.41 -3.37 3.21
C VAL A 70 -8.94 -4.30 2.13
N ILE A 71 -8.55 -5.57 2.17
CA ILE A 71 -8.98 -6.62 1.23
C ILE A 71 -9.28 -7.89 2.00
N ASP A 72 -9.90 -8.84 1.35
CA ASP A 72 -10.02 -10.21 1.84
C ASP A 72 -8.83 -11.03 1.30
N GLU A 73 -8.42 -12.06 2.02
CA GLU A 73 -7.36 -12.96 1.56
C GLU A 73 -7.71 -13.58 0.19
N ASP A 74 -6.70 -14.10 -0.51
CA ASP A 74 -6.81 -14.68 -1.86
C ASP A 74 -7.34 -13.74 -2.93
N THR A 75 -7.50 -12.46 -2.63
CA THR A 75 -7.91 -11.44 -3.60
C THR A 75 -6.80 -10.45 -3.88
N SER A 76 -6.59 -10.13 -5.16
CA SER A 76 -5.67 -9.05 -5.56
C SER A 76 -6.36 -7.69 -5.52
N VAL A 77 -5.58 -6.63 -5.27
CA VAL A 77 -6.07 -5.25 -5.25
C VAL A 77 -5.19 -4.31 -6.07
N ILE A 78 -5.82 -3.29 -6.64
CA ILE A 78 -5.11 -2.19 -7.28
C ILE A 78 -5.15 -0.97 -6.36
N LEU A 79 -3.97 -0.51 -5.93
CA LEU A 79 -3.79 0.75 -5.22
C LEU A 79 -3.41 1.85 -6.22
N ASN A 80 -4.00 3.04 -6.09
CA ASN A 80 -3.54 4.22 -6.81
C ASN A 80 -2.46 4.90 -5.96
N LEU A 81 -1.24 4.88 -6.44
CA LEU A 81 -0.11 5.56 -5.82
C LEU A 81 -0.27 7.07 -6.01
N LYS A 82 0.24 7.85 -5.07
CA LYS A 82 0.08 9.29 -5.07
C LYS A 82 1.39 10.00 -4.73
N ALA A 83 1.64 11.08 -5.41
CA ALA A 83 2.65 12.06 -5.06
C ALA A 83 2.17 13.45 -5.45
N ASP A 84 2.60 14.48 -4.71
CA ASP A 84 2.48 15.88 -5.12
C ASP A 84 3.74 16.27 -5.88
N GLU A 85 3.57 16.83 -7.06
CA GLU A 85 4.60 17.35 -7.91
C GLU A 85 4.23 18.80 -8.26
N VAL A 86 5.15 19.74 -8.02
CA VAL A 86 4.85 21.19 -8.08
C VAL A 86 5.33 21.90 -9.36
N ASP A 87 6.24 21.27 -10.10
CA ASP A 87 6.81 21.85 -11.32
C ASP A 87 6.07 21.43 -12.59
N GLY A 88 5.15 20.46 -12.49
CA GLY A 88 4.36 19.91 -13.59
C GLY A 88 5.09 18.80 -14.35
N ASP A 89 6.09 18.18 -13.74
CA ASP A 89 6.86 17.13 -14.33
C ASP A 89 6.12 15.77 -14.33
N ASN A 90 6.48 14.91 -15.27
CA ASN A 90 5.95 13.55 -15.31
C ASN A 90 6.65 12.69 -14.26
N ILE A 91 5.87 12.13 -13.34
CA ILE A 91 6.37 11.23 -12.31
C ILE A 91 6.21 9.76 -12.70
N ALA A 92 7.15 8.94 -12.24
CA ALA A 92 7.09 7.49 -12.27
C ALA A 92 7.20 6.95 -10.84
N PHE A 93 6.64 5.75 -10.59
CA PHE A 93 6.70 5.11 -9.27
C PHE A 93 7.58 3.85 -9.32
N ASN A 94 8.41 3.66 -8.30
CA ASN A 94 9.29 2.50 -8.15
C ASN A 94 9.06 1.85 -6.78
N ILE A 95 9.15 0.51 -6.72
CA ILE A 95 9.19 -0.21 -5.45
C ILE A 95 10.57 -0.07 -4.83
N GLN A 96 10.62 0.24 -3.55
CA GLN A 96 11.85 0.32 -2.76
C GLN A 96 12.05 -0.93 -1.90
N ASN A 97 10.99 -1.41 -1.27
CA ASN A 97 11.00 -2.67 -0.55
C ASN A 97 9.73 -3.44 -0.89
N ASP A 98 9.90 -4.69 -1.26
CA ASP A 98 8.79 -5.60 -1.55
C ASP A 98 8.01 -5.96 -0.27
N PRO A 99 6.72 -6.34 -0.41
CA PRO A 99 5.94 -6.88 0.70
C PRO A 99 6.48 -8.24 1.14
N THR A 100 6.23 -8.62 2.40
CA THR A 100 6.73 -9.89 2.97
C THR A 100 5.79 -11.05 2.67
N ASN A 101 4.49 -10.79 2.63
CA ASN A 101 3.44 -11.81 2.57
C ASN A 101 2.61 -11.72 1.27
N GLY A 102 3.22 -11.25 0.21
CA GLY A 102 2.59 -11.11 -1.09
C GLY A 102 3.57 -10.68 -2.16
N SER A 103 3.02 -10.26 -3.27
CA SER A 103 3.78 -9.68 -4.38
C SER A 103 3.15 -8.38 -4.85
N VAL A 104 3.96 -7.47 -5.38
CA VAL A 104 3.49 -6.20 -5.92
C VAL A 104 4.13 -5.92 -7.29
N THR A 105 3.34 -5.35 -8.19
CA THR A 105 3.81 -4.85 -9.49
C THR A 105 3.27 -3.46 -9.73
N ILE A 106 4.07 -2.58 -10.35
CA ILE A 106 3.65 -1.21 -10.71
C ILE A 106 3.47 -1.10 -12.22
N SER A 107 2.40 -0.40 -12.62
CA SER A 107 2.14 0.03 -13.99
C SER A 107 1.57 1.45 -13.98
N GLY A 108 2.40 2.44 -14.35
CA GLY A 108 2.08 3.85 -14.20
C GLY A 108 1.85 4.23 -12.73
N GLU A 109 0.73 4.83 -12.41
CA GLU A 109 0.34 5.22 -11.04
C GLU A 109 -0.34 4.08 -10.25
N LYS A 110 -0.41 2.88 -10.80
CA LYS A 110 -1.13 1.75 -10.20
C LYS A 110 -0.17 0.68 -9.72
N ALA A 111 -0.31 0.30 -8.45
CA ALA A 111 0.31 -0.88 -7.88
C ALA A 111 -0.72 -1.99 -7.75
N THR A 112 -0.45 -3.16 -8.34
CA THR A 112 -1.26 -4.36 -8.12
C THR A 112 -0.57 -5.21 -7.07
N TYR A 113 -1.23 -5.38 -5.93
CA TYR A 113 -0.80 -6.25 -4.85
C TYR A 113 -1.60 -7.55 -4.87
N THR A 114 -0.91 -8.68 -4.67
CA THR A 114 -1.51 -10.02 -4.53
C THR A 114 -0.93 -10.66 -3.28
N PRO A 115 -1.74 -10.99 -2.26
CA PRO A 115 -1.28 -11.71 -1.08
C PRO A 115 -0.81 -13.12 -1.42
N ASN A 116 -0.01 -13.71 -0.54
CA ASN A 116 0.24 -15.14 -0.58
C ASN A 116 -1.06 -15.89 -0.26
N GLU A 117 -1.20 -17.10 -0.78
CA GLU A 117 -2.36 -17.96 -0.55
C GLU A 117 -2.61 -18.14 0.96
N ASN A 118 -3.87 -17.97 1.38
CA ASN A 118 -4.34 -18.10 2.77
C ASN A 118 -3.59 -17.17 3.76
N TYR A 119 -3.04 -16.07 3.30
CA TYR A 119 -2.43 -15.10 4.21
C TYR A 119 -3.44 -14.03 4.61
N PHE A 120 -3.69 -13.91 5.90
CA PHE A 120 -4.44 -12.81 6.52
C PHE A 120 -3.60 -12.08 7.56
N GLY A 121 -3.92 -10.81 7.81
CA GLY A 121 -3.14 -9.94 8.69
C GLY A 121 -2.72 -8.65 8.02
N SER A 122 -1.59 -8.08 8.42
CA SER A 122 -1.05 -6.84 7.87
C SER A 122 0.18 -7.11 7.02
N ASP A 123 0.22 -6.50 5.83
CA ASP A 123 1.41 -6.46 4.99
C ASP A 123 1.67 -5.02 4.51
N SER A 124 2.84 -4.76 3.99
CA SER A 124 3.20 -3.44 3.49
C SER A 124 4.36 -3.52 2.50
N PHE A 125 4.40 -2.56 1.60
CA PHE A 125 5.56 -2.30 0.76
C PHE A 125 5.89 -0.80 0.77
N THR A 126 7.13 -0.44 0.44
CA THR A 126 7.52 0.96 0.30
C THR A 126 7.78 1.30 -1.15
N PHE A 127 7.42 2.51 -1.52
CA PHE A 127 7.56 3.01 -2.88
C PHE A 127 7.99 4.47 -2.88
N GLU A 128 8.50 4.93 -4.00
CA GLU A 128 8.91 6.31 -4.25
C GLU A 128 8.31 6.81 -5.55
N ALA A 129 8.10 8.12 -5.63
CA ALA A 129 7.86 8.82 -6.87
C ALA A 129 9.17 9.46 -7.34
N VAL A 130 9.43 9.40 -8.63
CA VAL A 130 10.58 10.01 -9.28
C VAL A 130 10.11 10.79 -10.50
N ASP A 131 10.66 11.96 -10.71
CA ASP A 131 10.56 12.68 -11.98
C ASP A 131 11.76 12.40 -12.90
N ALA A 132 11.75 12.93 -14.12
CA ALA A 132 12.81 12.71 -15.10
C ALA A 132 14.13 13.42 -14.73
N SER A 133 14.09 14.38 -13.82
CA SER A 133 15.22 15.20 -13.38
C SER A 133 15.78 14.74 -12.04
N ALA A 134 15.06 13.84 -11.32
CA ALA A 134 15.39 13.39 -9.98
C ALA A 134 16.85 12.92 -9.87
N LYS A 135 17.63 13.68 -9.15
CA LYS A 135 19.05 13.39 -8.88
C LYS A 135 19.23 12.56 -7.62
N LYS A 136 18.26 12.57 -6.74
CA LYS A 136 18.28 11.84 -5.46
C LYS A 136 16.85 11.75 -4.89
N ILE A 137 16.40 10.54 -4.68
CA ILE A 137 15.13 10.24 -4.03
C ILE A 137 15.33 10.41 -2.52
N LEU A 138 14.56 11.27 -1.90
CA LEU A 138 14.59 11.52 -0.46
C LEU A 138 13.29 11.16 0.25
N ASN A 139 12.22 10.87 -0.50
CA ASN A 139 10.89 10.66 0.06
C ASN A 139 10.30 9.34 -0.40
N THR A 140 10.23 8.39 0.54
CA THR A 140 9.55 7.11 0.35
C THR A 140 8.23 7.12 1.11
N ALA A 141 7.20 6.53 0.52
CA ALA A 141 5.93 6.30 1.16
C ALA A 141 5.67 4.81 1.39
N THR A 142 4.76 4.54 2.32
CA THR A 142 4.34 3.18 2.65
C THR A 142 2.94 2.93 2.13
N ALA A 143 2.77 1.82 1.44
CA ALA A 143 1.47 1.21 1.17
C ALA A 143 1.20 0.17 2.25
N THR A 144 0.12 0.35 3.01
CA THR A 144 -0.31 -0.58 4.07
C THR A 144 -1.54 -1.34 3.60
N ILE A 145 -1.47 -2.66 3.69
CA ILE A 145 -2.56 -3.56 3.30
C ILE A 145 -3.03 -4.30 4.56
N THR A 146 -4.33 -4.23 4.83
CA THR A 146 -4.97 -5.08 5.85
C THR A 146 -5.75 -6.16 5.12
N ILE A 147 -5.46 -7.42 5.42
CA ILE A 147 -6.02 -8.59 4.77
C ILE A 147 -6.90 -9.31 5.79
N ASN A 148 -8.18 -9.38 5.50
CA ASN A 148 -9.17 -10.06 6.34
C ASN A 148 -9.14 -11.57 6.07
N PRO A 149 -9.31 -12.42 7.08
CA PRO A 149 -9.52 -13.85 6.89
C PRO A 149 -10.88 -14.11 6.24
N ILE A 150 -10.94 -15.09 5.37
CA ILE A 150 -12.15 -15.70 4.83
C ILE A 150 -12.11 -17.17 5.17
N ASN A 151 -13.18 -17.67 5.76
CA ASN A 151 -13.23 -19.06 6.19
C ASN A 151 -13.04 -20.06 5.04
N ASP A 152 -12.00 -20.83 5.11
CA ASP A 152 -11.68 -21.92 4.20
C ASP A 152 -12.29 -23.24 4.66
N ALA A 153 -12.42 -24.18 3.76
CA ALA A 153 -12.85 -25.53 4.11
C ALA A 153 -11.70 -26.34 4.69
N PRO A 154 -11.90 -27.09 5.77
CA PRO A 154 -10.84 -27.93 6.33
C PRO A 154 -10.33 -28.98 5.33
N VAL A 155 -9.03 -29.22 5.36
CA VAL A 155 -8.35 -30.21 4.52
C VAL A 155 -8.14 -31.48 5.33
N VAL A 156 -8.62 -32.62 4.81
CA VAL A 156 -8.45 -33.92 5.43
C VAL A 156 -7.25 -34.66 4.86
N ASP A 157 -6.52 -35.35 5.70
CA ASP A 157 -5.46 -36.25 5.27
C ASP A 157 -6.05 -37.59 4.79
N HIS A 158 -5.75 -37.98 3.56
CA HIS A 158 -6.14 -39.29 3.03
C HIS A 158 -5.35 -40.37 3.73
N THR A 159 -6.06 -41.31 4.35
CA THR A 159 -5.46 -42.42 5.08
C THR A 159 -5.99 -43.76 4.58
N SER A 160 -5.10 -44.72 4.40
CA SER A 160 -5.43 -46.11 4.18
C SER A 160 -4.90 -46.96 5.31
N VAL A 161 -5.70 -47.92 5.75
CA VAL A 161 -5.30 -48.82 6.84
C VAL A 161 -5.50 -50.28 6.45
N GLN A 162 -4.63 -51.15 6.96
CA GLN A 162 -4.75 -52.59 6.82
C GLN A 162 -4.95 -53.20 8.18
N GLY A 163 -5.90 -54.11 8.28
CA GLY A 163 -6.22 -54.82 9.51
C GLY A 163 -6.29 -56.33 9.28
N TRP A 164 -6.24 -57.07 10.36
CA TRP A 164 -6.40 -58.53 10.35
C TRP A 164 -7.86 -58.86 10.67
N ASN A 165 -8.38 -59.91 10.10
CA ASN A 165 -9.80 -60.31 10.16
C ASN A 165 -10.31 -60.69 11.57
N ASN A 166 -9.53 -60.60 12.60
CA ASN A 166 -9.87 -61.02 13.97
C ASN A 166 -9.79 -59.91 15.03
N ALA A 167 -9.64 -58.65 14.62
CA ALA A 167 -9.56 -57.52 15.55
C ALA A 167 -10.28 -56.28 14.99
N ASN A 168 -10.87 -55.46 15.85
CA ASN A 168 -11.31 -54.12 15.48
C ASN A 168 -10.08 -53.26 15.22
N LEU A 169 -10.21 -52.36 14.28
CA LEU A 169 -9.16 -51.41 13.94
C LEU A 169 -9.58 -50.01 14.38
N THR A 170 -8.70 -49.31 15.05
CA THR A 170 -8.89 -47.89 15.40
C THR A 170 -7.85 -47.03 14.70
N LEU A 171 -8.31 -45.89 14.23
CA LEU A 171 -7.51 -44.89 13.52
C LEU A 171 -7.83 -43.49 14.04
N THR A 172 -6.80 -42.69 14.25
CA THR A 172 -6.98 -41.27 14.50
C THR A 172 -7.07 -40.55 13.15
N LEU A 173 -8.20 -39.88 12.93
CA LEU A 173 -8.40 -39.00 11.78
C LEU A 173 -7.66 -37.68 12.00
N ALA A 174 -7.10 -37.12 10.96
CA ALA A 174 -6.45 -35.84 10.98
C ALA A 174 -7.04 -34.93 9.89
N ALA A 175 -7.20 -33.69 10.22
CA ALA A 175 -7.55 -32.61 9.30
C ALA A 175 -6.93 -31.32 9.83
N SER A 176 -6.64 -30.41 8.94
CA SER A 176 -6.18 -29.06 9.25
C SER A 176 -7.14 -28.03 8.68
N ASP A 177 -7.28 -26.94 9.39
CA ASP A 177 -8.00 -25.77 8.98
C ASP A 177 -7.07 -24.57 9.01
N VAL A 178 -7.13 -23.70 8.00
CA VAL A 178 -6.19 -22.59 7.82
C VAL A 178 -6.38 -21.54 8.91
N GLU A 179 -7.64 -21.23 9.26
CA GLU A 179 -7.99 -20.27 10.32
C GLU A 179 -7.88 -20.89 11.71
N GLY A 180 -7.67 -22.21 11.80
CA GLY A 180 -7.59 -22.94 13.05
C GLY A 180 -8.94 -23.29 13.66
N ASP A 181 -9.99 -23.36 12.84
CA ASP A 181 -11.32 -23.71 13.27
C ASP A 181 -11.42 -25.16 13.74
N ASN A 182 -12.39 -25.44 14.61
CA ASN A 182 -12.60 -26.77 15.14
C ASN A 182 -13.18 -27.70 14.06
N VAL A 183 -12.44 -28.72 13.70
CA VAL A 183 -12.86 -29.71 12.71
C VAL A 183 -13.63 -30.85 13.39
N SER A 184 -14.72 -31.27 12.79
CA SER A 184 -15.49 -32.46 13.15
C SER A 184 -15.53 -33.46 12.00
N PHE A 185 -15.64 -34.75 12.34
CA PHE A 185 -15.64 -35.83 11.36
C PHE A 185 -16.96 -36.54 11.33
N GLU A 186 -17.43 -36.92 10.14
CA GLU A 186 -18.61 -37.77 9.95
C GLU A 186 -18.37 -38.84 8.90
N ILE A 187 -19.11 -39.94 8.97
CA ILE A 187 -19.08 -40.99 7.95
C ILE A 187 -20.17 -40.66 6.92
N VAL A 188 -19.74 -40.24 5.74
CA VAL A 188 -20.64 -39.88 4.63
C VAL A 188 -21.23 -41.15 3.99
N ASP A 189 -20.35 -42.14 3.73
CA ASP A 189 -20.74 -43.43 3.16
C ASP A 189 -20.36 -44.56 4.11
N ASN A 190 -21.36 -45.33 4.54
CA ASN A 190 -21.07 -46.47 5.38
C ASN A 190 -20.52 -47.64 4.55
N PRO A 191 -19.51 -48.33 5.06
CA PRO A 191 -18.99 -49.51 4.39
C PRO A 191 -20.05 -50.61 4.32
N THR A 192 -20.01 -51.38 3.24
CA THR A 192 -21.06 -52.38 2.93
C THR A 192 -20.94 -53.66 3.74
N ASN A 193 -19.70 -54.08 4.05
CA ASN A 193 -19.44 -55.39 4.59
C ASN A 193 -18.88 -55.38 6.03
N ILE A 194 -18.61 -54.18 6.54
CA ILE A 194 -18.09 -53.94 7.89
C ILE A 194 -18.93 -52.80 8.51
N SER A 195 -18.74 -52.50 9.77
CA SER A 195 -19.35 -51.33 10.38
C SER A 195 -18.27 -50.37 10.87
N ALA A 196 -18.51 -49.10 10.75
CA ALA A 196 -17.63 -48.04 11.20
C ALA A 196 -18.35 -47.08 12.14
N SER A 197 -17.64 -46.47 13.06
CA SER A 197 -18.15 -45.44 13.96
C SER A 197 -17.07 -44.42 14.26
N ILE A 198 -17.45 -43.17 14.46
CA ILE A 198 -16.55 -42.09 14.84
C ILE A 198 -16.92 -41.60 16.24
N ASP A 199 -15.92 -41.38 17.07
CA ASP A 199 -16.01 -40.70 18.35
C ASP A 199 -14.89 -39.64 18.42
N GLY A 200 -15.27 -38.35 18.30
CA GLY A 200 -14.32 -37.26 18.11
C GLY A 200 -13.48 -37.47 16.84
N SER A 201 -12.18 -37.59 16.97
CA SER A 201 -11.24 -37.90 15.87
C SER A 201 -10.93 -39.39 15.74
N THR A 202 -11.55 -40.27 16.51
CA THR A 202 -11.27 -41.70 16.50
C THR A 202 -12.28 -42.43 15.61
N LEU A 203 -11.82 -42.96 14.49
CA LEU A 203 -12.55 -43.89 13.66
C LEU A 203 -12.31 -45.32 14.18
N THR A 204 -13.39 -46.04 14.49
CA THR A 204 -13.37 -47.46 14.83
C THR A 204 -14.03 -48.25 13.72
N ILE A 205 -13.30 -49.17 13.13
CA ILE A 205 -13.78 -50.14 12.14
C ILE A 205 -14.02 -51.44 12.86
N ASN A 206 -15.26 -51.89 12.94
CA ASN A 206 -15.63 -53.06 13.65
C ASN A 206 -15.51 -54.32 12.77
N LYS A 207 -14.99 -55.33 13.34
CA LYS A 207 -14.80 -56.62 12.72
C LYS A 207 -16.10 -57.20 12.15
N SER A 208 -16.03 -57.73 10.93
CA SER A 208 -17.04 -58.69 10.41
C SER A 208 -16.46 -60.12 10.42
N SER A 209 -17.27 -61.04 10.89
CA SER A 209 -16.79 -62.44 11.03
C SER A 209 -16.67 -63.22 9.72
N SER A 210 -17.13 -62.66 8.61
CA SER A 210 -17.24 -63.37 7.33
C SER A 210 -16.70 -62.61 6.10
N PHE A 211 -16.18 -61.39 6.30
CA PHE A 211 -15.68 -60.59 5.17
C PHE A 211 -14.17 -60.79 4.95
N TRP A 212 -13.79 -61.08 3.70
CA TRP A 212 -12.44 -61.22 3.24
C TRP A 212 -12.26 -60.37 1.99
N GLY A 213 -11.64 -59.22 2.07
CA GLY A 213 -11.43 -58.31 0.92
C GLY A 213 -11.25 -56.85 1.35
N ALA A 214 -11.34 -55.93 0.40
CA ALA A 214 -11.43 -54.47 0.60
C ALA A 214 -12.87 -54.01 0.63
N ASP A 215 -13.18 -53.01 1.45
CA ASP A 215 -14.49 -52.37 1.58
C ASP A 215 -14.35 -50.84 1.51
#